data_b96979f58a2d137db989b7b1abfcbe2a
#
_entry.id   b96979f58a2d137db989b7b1abfcbe2a
#
_cell.length_a   1.000
_cell.length_b   1.000
_cell.length_c   1.000
_cell.angle_alpha   90.00
_cell.angle_beta   90.00
_cell.angle_gamma   90.00
#
_symmetry.space_group_name_H-M   'P 1'
#
loop_
_entity.id
_entity.type
_entity.pdbx_description
1 polymer ?
#
loop_
_entity_poly.entity_id
_entity_poly.type
_entity_poly.pdbx_seq_one_letter_code
_entity_poly.pdbx_strand_id
1 'polypeptide(L)'
;MPPQPKWKKEEEEEDSTRFTMGYWQMRGLGAPIRMLLHWGKQNAEKTKPFAFKDVQYTQDGDGVNKWFKEDKVKMIEESNPLANIPYLIDHEEKKTIVHFLATCDYLGQKFGLDEKEVDSEQRERNAQIAMEVYDLRNNVIRLVYKFPNSVRTQEEFDKQLPEHLNACKKTYQKLESWLGFYDFTYFAKKDEVSSCDFHAFEMIDQHEHYQTLLAGDEKRDVLSEFPRLKKFHQAMRNRPELKTYFESKEYTDFQLNNHTLANSWDGPGPSSMK
;
A
#
# COMPACT_ATOMS: atom_id res chain seq x y z
N MET A 1 -20.83 -32.08 28.09
CA MET A 1 -19.39 -31.81 27.82
C MET A 1 -19.00 -30.54 28.55
N PRO A 2 -17.92 -30.51 29.31
CA PRO A 2 -17.45 -29.27 29.91
C PRO A 2 -17.06 -28.30 28.79
N PRO A 3 -17.23 -26.97 28.98
CA PRO A 3 -16.81 -25.98 28.00
C PRO A 3 -15.30 -26.06 27.76
N GLN A 4 -14.91 -26.04 26.48
CA GLN A 4 -13.51 -26.04 26.09
C GLN A 4 -12.82 -24.78 26.66
N PRO A 5 -11.59 -24.88 27.20
CA PRO A 5 -10.88 -23.72 27.73
C PRO A 5 -10.60 -22.68 26.63
N LYS A 6 -10.69 -21.40 26.98
CA LYS A 6 -10.54 -20.27 26.05
C LYS A 6 -9.24 -20.30 25.21
N TRP A 7 -8.14 -20.79 25.80
CA TRP A 7 -6.85 -20.90 25.10
C TRP A 7 -6.87 -21.90 23.93
N LYS A 8 -7.70 -22.94 23.97
CA LYS A 8 -7.85 -23.85 22.81
C LYS A 8 -8.54 -23.20 21.62
N LYS A 9 -9.42 -22.22 21.83
CA LYS A 9 -10.02 -21.43 20.73
C LYS A 9 -9.05 -20.45 20.11
N GLU A 10 -8.14 -19.86 20.92
CA GLU A 10 -7.09 -18.95 20.44
C GLU A 10 -6.03 -19.72 19.63
N GLU A 11 -5.63 -20.94 20.05
CA GLU A 11 -4.73 -21.82 19.29
C GLU A 11 -5.36 -22.34 17.99
N GLU A 12 -6.68 -22.62 17.97
CA GLU A 12 -7.38 -23.05 16.74
C GLU A 12 -7.56 -21.91 15.72
N GLU A 13 -7.70 -20.65 16.15
CA GLU A 13 -7.73 -19.49 15.27
C GLU A 13 -6.32 -19.12 14.74
N GLU A 14 -5.27 -19.29 15.51
CA GLU A 14 -3.88 -19.11 15.08
C GLU A 14 -3.46 -20.17 14.04
N ASP A 15 -3.94 -21.40 14.17
CA ASP A 15 -3.60 -22.51 13.25
C ASP A 15 -4.24 -22.36 11.86
N SER A 16 -5.21 -21.45 11.66
CA SER A 16 -5.86 -21.18 10.38
C SER A 16 -5.27 -19.96 9.64
N THR A 17 -4.43 -19.16 10.26
CA THR A 17 -3.84 -17.95 9.70
C THR A 17 -2.70 -18.30 8.75
N ARG A 18 -2.88 -18.09 7.44
CA ARG A 18 -1.83 -18.32 6.45
C ARG A 18 -0.83 -17.18 6.40
N PHE A 19 -1.31 -15.94 6.42
CA PHE A 19 -0.44 -14.77 6.33
C PHE A 19 -0.52 -13.90 7.57
N THR A 20 0.64 -13.42 8.04
CA THR A 20 0.71 -12.31 8.99
C THR A 20 1.50 -11.18 8.33
N MET A 21 0.86 -10.03 8.14
CA MET A 21 1.57 -8.82 7.78
C MET A 21 1.79 -7.94 9.00
N GLY A 22 2.86 -7.14 9.00
CA GLY A 22 3.07 -6.13 10.04
C GLY A 22 3.50 -4.80 9.45
N TYR A 23 2.84 -3.73 9.88
CA TYR A 23 3.15 -2.36 9.50
C TYR A 23 2.68 -1.36 10.55
N TRP A 24 3.07 -0.09 10.39
CA TRP A 24 2.52 0.99 11.19
C TRP A 24 1.00 1.10 11.01
N GLN A 25 0.31 1.62 12.02
CA GLN A 25 -1.13 1.93 11.97
C GLN A 25 -1.36 3.17 11.09
N MET A 26 -1.10 3.00 9.80
CA MET A 26 -1.28 4.00 8.75
C MET A 26 -1.43 3.32 7.38
N ARG A 27 -1.82 4.05 6.36
CA ARG A 27 -1.88 3.56 4.98
C ARG A 27 -0.47 3.30 4.44
N GLY A 28 0.29 4.31 4.13
CA GLY A 28 1.68 4.24 3.69
C GLY A 28 1.98 3.07 2.74
N LEU A 29 3.06 2.33 3.01
CA LEU A 29 3.41 1.11 2.27
C LEU A 29 2.59 -0.13 2.72
N GLY A 30 1.79 -0.02 3.78
CA GLY A 30 0.90 -1.10 4.23
C GLY A 30 -0.35 -1.23 3.37
N ALA A 31 -0.87 -0.13 2.85
CA ALA A 31 -2.12 -0.12 2.11
C ALA A 31 -2.13 -1.04 0.87
N PRO A 32 -1.13 -1.02 -0.04
CA PRO A 32 -1.12 -1.94 -1.17
C PRO A 32 -1.02 -3.41 -0.76
N ILE A 33 -0.31 -3.73 0.34
CA ILE A 33 -0.21 -5.10 0.85
C ILE A 33 -1.56 -5.54 1.43
N ARG A 34 -2.24 -4.66 2.18
CA ARG A 34 -3.61 -4.93 2.68
C ARG A 34 -4.58 -5.18 1.53
N MET A 35 -4.54 -4.34 0.49
CA MET A 35 -5.35 -4.54 -0.71
C MET A 35 -5.08 -5.89 -1.37
N LEU A 36 -3.82 -6.29 -1.53
CA LEU A 36 -3.45 -7.60 -2.08
C LEU A 36 -3.99 -8.75 -1.24
N LEU A 37 -3.90 -8.67 0.09
CA LEU A 37 -4.43 -9.70 1.00
C LEU A 37 -5.96 -9.78 0.95
N HIS A 38 -6.65 -8.64 0.92
CA HIS A 38 -8.11 -8.61 0.74
C HIS A 38 -8.51 -9.17 -0.62
N TRP A 39 -7.81 -8.77 -1.70
CA TRP A 39 -8.04 -9.30 -3.04
C TRP A 39 -7.86 -10.84 -3.07
N GLY A 40 -6.76 -11.35 -2.55
CA GLY A 40 -6.49 -12.79 -2.49
C GLY A 40 -7.55 -13.54 -1.71
N LYS A 41 -8.01 -12.99 -0.57
CA LYS A 41 -9.06 -13.59 0.26
C LYS A 41 -10.41 -13.67 -0.46
N GLN A 42 -10.74 -12.68 -1.29
CA GLN A 42 -12.02 -12.65 -2.04
C GLN A 42 -11.99 -13.49 -3.33
N ASN A 43 -10.80 -13.88 -3.80
CA ASN A 43 -10.63 -14.71 -5.01
C ASN A 43 -10.34 -16.18 -4.67
N ALA A 44 -11.21 -16.78 -3.86
CA ALA A 44 -11.06 -18.17 -3.41
C ALA A 44 -11.02 -19.21 -4.56
N GLU A 45 -11.51 -18.85 -5.74
CA GLU A 45 -11.41 -19.69 -6.94
C GLU A 45 -9.97 -19.75 -7.49
N LYS A 46 -9.20 -18.65 -7.37
CA LYS A 46 -7.78 -18.56 -7.78
C LYS A 46 -6.84 -18.87 -6.62
N THR A 47 -7.28 -18.63 -5.38
CA THR A 47 -6.51 -18.88 -4.16
C THR A 47 -7.27 -19.86 -3.28
N LYS A 48 -6.57 -20.75 -2.57
CA LYS A 48 -7.24 -21.51 -1.51
C LYS A 48 -7.75 -20.52 -0.44
N PRO A 49 -8.92 -20.77 0.17
CA PRO A 49 -9.39 -19.94 1.30
C PRO A 49 -8.31 -19.82 2.37
N PHE A 50 -8.08 -18.60 2.85
CA PHE A 50 -7.12 -18.32 3.92
C PHE A 50 -7.58 -17.19 4.84
N ALA A 51 -7.08 -17.20 6.07
CA ALA A 51 -7.13 -16.07 6.97
C ALA A 51 -5.77 -15.32 6.96
N PHE A 52 -5.81 -14.03 7.26
CA PHE A 52 -4.61 -13.26 7.51
C PHE A 52 -4.75 -12.38 8.74
N LYS A 53 -3.61 -12.08 9.38
CA LYS A 53 -3.50 -11.17 10.50
C LYS A 53 -2.76 -9.90 10.05
N ASP A 54 -3.27 -8.74 10.43
CA ASP A 54 -2.61 -7.44 10.25
C ASP A 54 -2.10 -6.95 11.62
N VAL A 55 -0.80 -7.06 11.86
CA VAL A 55 -0.15 -6.56 13.07
C VAL A 55 0.12 -5.07 12.85
N GLN A 56 -0.63 -4.25 13.56
CA GLN A 56 -0.60 -2.80 13.46
C GLN A 56 0.19 -2.21 14.63
N TYR A 57 1.35 -1.63 14.32
CA TYR A 57 2.15 -0.94 15.32
C TYR A 57 1.67 0.51 15.44
N THR A 58 1.24 0.90 16.62
CA THR A 58 0.90 2.29 16.91
C THR A 58 2.14 3.18 16.77
N GLN A 59 1.91 4.47 16.48
CA GLN A 59 3.01 5.42 16.23
C GLN A 59 3.47 6.13 17.53
N ASP A 60 2.98 5.68 18.66
CA ASP A 60 3.40 6.07 20.03
C ASP A 60 4.54 5.21 20.55
N GLY A 61 4.96 5.50 21.80
CA GLY A 61 6.06 4.81 22.45
C GLY A 61 5.87 3.30 22.57
N ASP A 62 4.64 2.81 22.75
CA ASP A 62 4.34 1.40 22.93
C ASP A 62 4.52 0.63 21.61
N GLY A 63 3.91 1.10 20.53
CA GLY A 63 4.06 0.45 19.24
C GLY A 63 5.50 0.56 18.68
N VAL A 64 6.16 1.70 18.88
CA VAL A 64 7.57 1.89 18.51
C VAL A 64 8.48 0.92 19.29
N ASN A 65 8.28 0.79 20.61
CA ASN A 65 9.06 -0.14 21.43
C ASN A 65 8.81 -1.59 21.06
N LYS A 66 7.52 -1.96 20.88
CA LYS A 66 7.14 -3.31 20.44
C LYS A 66 7.84 -3.69 19.14
N TRP A 67 7.83 -2.81 18.14
CA TRP A 67 8.54 -3.10 16.89
C TRP A 67 10.05 -3.16 17.08
N PHE A 68 10.68 -2.08 17.58
CA PHE A 68 12.14 -1.97 17.54
C PHE A 68 12.87 -2.81 18.60
N LYS A 69 12.24 -3.07 19.75
CA LYS A 69 12.88 -3.76 20.88
C LYS A 69 12.48 -5.24 21.03
N GLU A 70 11.34 -5.63 20.42
CA GLU A 70 10.82 -6.98 20.56
C GLU A 70 10.74 -7.68 19.19
N ASP A 71 9.74 -7.35 18.37
CA ASP A 71 9.40 -8.10 17.16
C ASP A 71 10.53 -8.06 16.11
N LYS A 72 11.16 -6.89 15.90
CA LYS A 72 12.28 -6.75 14.99
C LYS A 72 13.50 -7.55 15.43
N VAL A 73 13.84 -7.51 16.72
CA VAL A 73 14.98 -8.25 17.28
C VAL A 73 14.77 -9.74 17.08
N LYS A 74 13.60 -10.24 17.48
CA LYS A 74 13.21 -11.63 17.28
C LYS A 74 13.25 -12.05 15.79
N MET A 75 12.73 -11.20 14.91
CA MET A 75 12.73 -11.48 13.48
C MET A 75 14.15 -11.56 12.90
N ILE A 76 15.07 -10.69 13.32
CA ILE A 76 16.48 -10.73 12.90
C ILE A 76 17.13 -12.06 13.30
N GLU A 77 16.87 -12.52 14.52
CA GLU A 77 17.49 -13.72 15.10
C GLU A 77 16.89 -15.01 14.53
N GLU A 78 15.57 -15.05 14.30
CA GLU A 78 14.85 -16.30 14.05
C GLU A 78 14.45 -16.50 12.57
N SER A 79 14.31 -15.45 11.76
CA SER A 79 13.67 -15.60 10.46
C SER A 79 14.25 -14.77 9.32
N ASN A 80 14.59 -13.49 9.52
CA ASN A 80 15.11 -12.64 8.45
C ASN A 80 16.03 -11.53 8.95
N PRO A 81 17.36 -11.60 8.68
CA PRO A 81 18.33 -10.58 9.10
C PRO A 81 18.05 -9.17 8.55
N LEU A 82 17.29 -9.04 7.48
CA LEU A 82 16.90 -7.76 6.90
C LEU A 82 15.62 -7.18 7.51
N ALA A 83 15.20 -7.67 8.69
CA ALA A 83 13.94 -7.32 9.34
C ALA A 83 13.61 -5.83 9.25
N ASN A 84 12.50 -5.53 8.62
CA ASN A 84 11.96 -4.19 8.43
C ASN A 84 10.44 -4.27 8.23
N ILE A 85 9.73 -3.14 8.36
CA ILE A 85 8.31 -3.03 8.07
C ILE A 85 8.09 -2.22 6.79
N PRO A 86 7.14 -2.62 5.92
CA PRO A 86 6.25 -3.77 6.09
C PRO A 86 6.99 -5.11 5.98
N TYR A 87 6.49 -6.11 6.70
CA TYR A 87 6.86 -7.51 6.55
C TYR A 87 5.63 -8.36 6.27
N LEU A 88 5.87 -9.55 5.71
CA LEU A 88 4.90 -10.61 5.53
C LEU A 88 5.49 -11.93 6.02
N ILE A 89 4.74 -12.68 6.83
CA ILE A 89 5.04 -14.06 7.18
C ILE A 89 4.03 -14.95 6.45
N ASP A 90 4.51 -15.86 5.61
CA ASP A 90 3.71 -16.95 5.07
C ASP A 90 3.97 -18.18 5.94
N HIS A 91 2.99 -18.53 6.76
CA HIS A 91 3.07 -19.64 7.73
C HIS A 91 3.08 -21.00 7.03
N GLU A 92 2.41 -21.12 5.88
CA GLU A 92 2.39 -22.36 5.08
C GLU A 92 3.78 -22.64 4.49
N GLU A 93 4.42 -21.62 3.93
CA GLU A 93 5.75 -21.73 3.32
C GLU A 93 6.91 -21.53 4.32
N LYS A 94 6.60 -21.17 5.56
CA LYS A 94 7.58 -20.86 6.62
C LYS A 94 8.60 -19.79 6.17
N LYS A 95 8.10 -18.72 5.55
CA LYS A 95 8.92 -17.64 4.99
C LYS A 95 8.56 -16.31 5.60
N THR A 96 9.57 -15.50 5.88
CA THR A 96 9.43 -14.08 6.23
C THR A 96 9.97 -13.23 5.10
N ILE A 97 9.11 -12.46 4.47
CA ILE A 97 9.43 -11.53 3.40
C ILE A 97 9.41 -10.12 3.97
N VAL A 98 10.44 -9.35 3.71
CA VAL A 98 10.55 -7.95 4.10
C VAL A 98 10.76 -7.09 2.88
N HIS A 99 10.63 -5.77 3.03
CA HIS A 99 10.59 -4.79 1.95
C HIS A 99 9.34 -4.86 1.07
N PHE A 100 8.78 -3.68 0.89
CA PHE A 100 7.50 -3.47 0.25
C PHE A 100 7.37 -4.12 -1.14
N LEU A 101 8.29 -3.82 -2.07
CA LEU A 101 8.21 -4.33 -3.44
C LEU A 101 8.36 -5.86 -3.50
N ALA A 102 9.26 -6.43 -2.68
CA ALA A 102 9.42 -7.88 -2.60
C ALA A 102 8.16 -8.57 -2.05
N THR A 103 7.49 -7.93 -1.08
CA THR A 103 6.21 -8.43 -0.53
C THR A 103 5.10 -8.38 -1.58
N CYS A 104 5.00 -7.31 -2.35
CA CYS A 104 4.00 -7.20 -3.42
C CYS A 104 4.23 -8.23 -4.52
N ASP A 105 5.48 -8.40 -4.99
CA ASP A 105 5.84 -9.43 -5.98
C ASP A 105 5.52 -10.84 -5.48
N TYR A 106 5.88 -11.14 -4.22
CA TYR A 106 5.57 -12.43 -3.61
C TYR A 106 4.07 -12.73 -3.59
N LEU A 107 3.25 -11.79 -3.10
CA LEU A 107 1.80 -11.94 -3.05
C LEU A 107 1.18 -11.98 -4.46
N GLY A 108 1.69 -11.18 -5.39
CA GLY A 108 1.27 -11.19 -6.79
C GLY A 108 1.40 -12.57 -7.42
N GLN A 109 2.53 -13.24 -7.23
CA GLN A 109 2.76 -14.61 -7.70
C GLN A 109 1.91 -15.65 -6.95
N LYS A 110 1.76 -15.49 -5.63
CA LYS A 110 0.95 -16.41 -4.82
C LYS A 110 -0.53 -16.38 -5.17
N PHE A 111 -1.04 -15.22 -5.56
CA PHE A 111 -2.45 -15.04 -5.91
C PHE A 111 -2.72 -15.15 -7.42
N GLY A 112 -1.71 -15.46 -8.24
CA GLY A 112 -1.85 -15.58 -9.69
C GLY A 112 -2.13 -14.25 -10.39
N LEU A 113 -1.79 -13.13 -9.74
CA LEU A 113 -1.81 -11.80 -10.34
C LEU A 113 -0.63 -11.61 -11.29
N ASP A 114 0.53 -12.10 -10.90
CA ASP A 114 1.77 -12.00 -11.65
C ASP A 114 2.22 -13.39 -12.14
N GLU A 115 2.76 -13.43 -13.34
CA GLU A 115 3.32 -14.64 -13.93
C GLU A 115 4.57 -15.07 -13.17
N LYS A 116 4.80 -16.38 -13.11
CA LYS A 116 5.94 -16.96 -12.36
C LYS A 116 7.19 -17.07 -13.22
N GLU A 117 7.03 -17.10 -14.52
CA GLU A 117 8.12 -17.17 -15.48
C GLU A 117 8.98 -15.90 -15.39
N VAL A 118 10.30 -16.09 -15.25
CA VAL A 118 11.23 -14.97 -14.98
C VAL A 118 11.35 -14.02 -16.16
N ASP A 119 11.22 -14.52 -17.37
CA ASP A 119 11.34 -13.83 -18.65
C ASP A 119 10.00 -13.40 -19.26
N SER A 120 8.92 -13.41 -18.45
CA SER A 120 7.64 -12.98 -18.97
C SER A 120 7.59 -11.45 -19.13
N GLU A 121 7.06 -10.99 -20.26
CA GLU A 121 6.82 -9.56 -20.51
C GLU A 121 5.91 -8.92 -19.46
N GLN A 122 4.98 -9.69 -18.91
CA GLN A 122 4.10 -9.22 -17.86
C GLN A 122 4.90 -8.87 -16.60
N ARG A 123 5.86 -9.71 -16.18
CA ARG A 123 6.72 -9.42 -15.04
C ARG A 123 7.64 -8.23 -15.29
N GLU A 124 8.18 -8.10 -16.49
CA GLU A 124 8.98 -6.93 -16.86
C GLU A 124 8.16 -5.65 -16.77
N ARG A 125 6.94 -5.63 -17.32
CA ARG A 125 6.04 -4.49 -17.20
C ARG A 125 5.68 -4.18 -15.75
N ASN A 126 5.34 -5.21 -14.97
CA ASN A 126 5.02 -5.07 -13.55
C ASN A 126 6.17 -4.44 -12.76
N ALA A 127 7.41 -4.90 -12.98
CA ALA A 127 8.59 -4.37 -12.31
C ALA A 127 8.88 -2.90 -12.69
N GLN A 128 8.78 -2.54 -13.96
CA GLN A 128 9.00 -1.17 -14.43
C GLN A 128 8.00 -0.20 -13.78
N ILE A 129 6.72 -0.55 -13.77
CA ILE A 129 5.67 0.28 -13.14
C ILE A 129 5.85 0.34 -11.63
N ALA A 130 6.17 -0.77 -10.98
CA ALA A 130 6.42 -0.78 -9.53
C ALA A 130 7.54 0.19 -9.13
N MET A 131 8.60 0.28 -9.93
CA MET A 131 9.72 1.21 -9.69
C MET A 131 9.34 2.66 -10.00
N GLU A 132 8.66 2.96 -11.11
CA GLU A 132 8.22 4.31 -11.46
C GLU A 132 7.26 4.87 -10.37
N VAL A 133 6.36 4.03 -9.87
CA VAL A 133 5.42 4.42 -8.80
C VAL A 133 6.15 4.56 -7.45
N TYR A 134 7.18 3.76 -7.20
CA TYR A 134 7.99 3.89 -6.00
C TYR A 134 8.79 5.21 -5.98
N ASP A 135 9.26 5.67 -7.14
CA ASP A 135 9.89 6.99 -7.27
C ASP A 135 8.88 8.13 -7.05
N LEU A 136 7.65 7.98 -7.54
CA LEU A 136 6.55 8.91 -7.25
C LEU A 136 6.30 8.99 -5.73
N ARG A 137 6.24 7.86 -5.06
CA ARG A 137 6.11 7.80 -3.60
C ARG A 137 7.27 8.50 -2.88
N ASN A 138 8.51 8.33 -3.35
CA ASN A 138 9.66 8.99 -2.75
C ASN A 138 9.59 10.53 -2.86
N ASN A 139 8.93 11.06 -3.88
CA ASN A 139 8.66 12.49 -3.97
C ASN A 139 7.66 12.96 -2.90
N VAL A 140 6.62 12.16 -2.61
CA VAL A 140 5.70 12.43 -1.48
C VAL A 140 6.45 12.44 -0.15
N ILE A 141 7.37 11.51 0.07
CA ILE A 141 8.17 11.46 1.30
C ILE A 141 8.95 12.76 1.52
N ARG A 142 9.48 13.36 0.47
CA ARG A 142 10.19 14.65 0.57
C ARG A 142 9.27 15.81 0.92
N LEU A 143 8.00 15.73 0.54
CA LEU A 143 7.00 16.74 0.87
C LEU A 143 6.54 16.62 2.33
N VAL A 144 6.28 15.41 2.81
CA VAL A 144 5.56 15.20 4.08
C VAL A 144 6.44 14.88 5.29
N TYR A 145 7.63 14.29 5.10
CA TYR A 145 8.48 13.89 6.22
C TYR A 145 9.61 14.89 6.50
N LYS A 146 9.95 15.08 7.78
CA LYS A 146 11.00 15.98 8.28
C LYS A 146 12.42 15.44 8.09
N PHE A 147 12.75 14.96 6.90
CA PHE A 147 14.11 14.53 6.61
C PHE A 147 15.02 15.74 6.23
N PRO A 148 16.36 15.59 6.25
CA PRO A 148 17.23 16.60 5.72
C PRO A 148 16.84 16.98 4.28
N ASN A 149 16.74 18.28 3.99
CA ASN A 149 16.30 18.84 2.70
C ASN A 149 14.81 18.58 2.33
N SER A 150 13.98 18.32 3.32
CA SER A 150 12.53 18.20 3.18
C SER A 150 11.82 19.38 3.84
N VAL A 151 10.53 19.48 3.58
CA VAL A 151 9.60 20.41 4.24
C VAL A 151 9.60 20.20 5.75
N ARG A 152 9.65 21.28 6.53
CA ARG A 152 9.72 21.22 8.00
C ARG A 152 8.59 21.95 8.72
N THR A 153 7.91 22.86 8.03
CA THR A 153 6.83 23.69 8.61
C THR A 153 5.57 23.60 7.75
N GLN A 154 4.43 23.94 8.33
CA GLN A 154 3.18 24.06 7.58
C GLN A 154 3.30 25.09 6.44
N GLU A 155 3.91 26.22 6.69
CA GLU A 155 4.11 27.27 5.68
C GLU A 155 4.95 26.76 4.49
N GLU A 156 6.01 26.00 4.75
CA GLU A 156 6.81 25.38 3.70
C GLU A 156 6.01 24.33 2.92
N PHE A 157 5.18 23.56 3.61
CA PHE A 157 4.31 22.57 2.97
C PHE A 157 3.31 23.27 2.05
N ASP A 158 2.56 24.26 2.55
CA ASP A 158 1.57 24.99 1.77
C ASP A 158 2.16 25.63 0.52
N LYS A 159 3.38 26.16 0.65
CA LYS A 159 4.13 26.72 -0.47
C LYS A 159 4.59 25.67 -1.49
N GLN A 160 5.02 24.49 -1.03
CA GLN A 160 5.59 23.45 -1.90
C GLN A 160 4.55 22.52 -2.49
N LEU A 161 3.38 22.38 -1.87
CA LEU A 161 2.35 21.47 -2.34
C LEU A 161 1.91 21.71 -3.80
N PRO A 162 1.63 22.95 -4.25
CA PRO A 162 1.28 23.21 -5.65
C PRO A 162 2.40 22.83 -6.63
N GLU A 163 3.65 23.10 -6.26
CA GLU A 163 4.83 22.76 -7.07
C GLU A 163 5.04 21.25 -7.12
N HIS A 164 4.87 20.56 -5.98
CA HIS A 164 4.93 19.10 -5.91
C HIS A 164 3.88 18.45 -6.81
N LEU A 165 2.62 18.86 -6.72
CA LEU A 165 1.54 18.32 -7.56
C LEU A 165 1.80 18.58 -9.05
N ASN A 166 2.37 19.72 -9.40
CA ASN A 166 2.77 20.03 -10.77
C ASN A 166 3.95 19.16 -11.23
N ALA A 167 4.94 18.91 -10.38
CA ALA A 167 6.07 18.04 -10.69
C ALA A 167 5.63 16.58 -10.92
N CYS A 168 4.65 16.09 -10.15
CA CYS A 168 4.09 14.74 -10.30
C CYS A 168 3.39 14.54 -11.65
N LYS A 169 2.92 15.59 -12.33
CA LYS A 169 2.34 15.50 -13.66
C LYS A 169 3.28 14.84 -14.68
N LYS A 170 4.59 14.99 -14.54
CA LYS A 170 5.57 14.30 -15.42
C LYS A 170 5.47 12.78 -15.29
N THR A 171 5.36 12.27 -14.08
CA THR A 171 5.17 10.84 -13.85
C THR A 171 3.78 10.40 -14.32
N TYR A 172 2.74 11.17 -14.05
CA TYR A 172 1.41 10.87 -14.57
C TYR A 172 1.36 10.84 -16.09
N GLN A 173 2.05 11.74 -16.78
CA GLN A 173 2.15 11.72 -18.25
C GLN A 173 2.82 10.43 -18.75
N LYS A 174 3.86 9.93 -18.07
CA LYS A 174 4.48 8.66 -18.41
C LYS A 174 3.50 7.49 -18.23
N LEU A 175 2.82 7.44 -17.08
CA LEU A 175 1.85 6.38 -16.76
C LEU A 175 0.64 6.42 -17.73
N GLU A 176 0.13 7.61 -18.05
CA GLU A 176 -0.92 7.81 -19.05
C GLU A 176 -0.50 7.31 -20.44
N SER A 177 0.73 7.68 -20.85
CA SER A 177 1.32 7.27 -22.12
C SER A 177 1.56 5.77 -22.17
N TRP A 178 1.97 5.16 -21.04
CA TRP A 178 2.15 3.71 -20.91
C TRP A 178 0.84 2.95 -21.15
N LEU A 179 -0.23 3.34 -20.47
CA LEU A 179 -1.55 2.74 -20.67
C LEU A 179 -2.03 2.91 -22.12
N GLY A 180 -1.73 4.06 -22.75
CA GLY A 180 -2.06 4.32 -24.13
C GLY A 180 -1.24 3.50 -25.12
N PHE A 181 0.05 3.32 -24.86
CA PHE A 181 0.96 2.57 -25.73
C PHE A 181 0.57 1.08 -25.84
N TYR A 182 0.19 0.48 -24.71
CA TYR A 182 -0.23 -0.92 -24.68
C TYR A 182 -1.74 -1.11 -24.93
N ASP A 183 -2.53 -0.05 -24.96
CA ASP A 183 -4.00 -0.12 -24.96
C ASP A 183 -4.54 -0.96 -23.79
N PHE A 184 -4.02 -0.71 -22.60
CA PHE A 184 -4.33 -1.45 -21.40
C PHE A 184 -5.24 -0.66 -20.45
N THR A 185 -6.06 -1.38 -19.67
CA THR A 185 -6.81 -0.82 -18.53
C THR A 185 -5.96 -0.83 -17.26
N TYR A 186 -5.13 -1.86 -17.07
CA TYR A 186 -4.21 -2.04 -15.95
C TYR A 186 -2.75 -2.01 -16.45
N PHE A 187 -1.80 -1.76 -15.58
CA PHE A 187 -0.45 -1.41 -16.03
C PHE A 187 0.34 -2.56 -16.66
N ALA A 188 0.18 -3.79 -16.16
CA ALA A 188 0.96 -4.91 -16.68
C ALA A 188 0.16 -5.88 -17.55
N LYS A 189 -1.18 -5.76 -17.55
CA LYS A 189 -2.13 -6.57 -18.33
C LYS A 189 -3.25 -5.72 -18.88
N LYS A 190 -3.90 -6.21 -19.94
CA LYS A 190 -4.98 -5.46 -20.60
C LYS A 190 -6.21 -5.29 -19.70
N ASP A 191 -6.75 -6.37 -19.18
CA ASP A 191 -8.06 -6.40 -18.52
C ASP A 191 -8.02 -7.04 -17.12
N GLU A 192 -6.84 -7.42 -16.63
CA GLU A 192 -6.64 -8.03 -15.32
C GLU A 192 -5.61 -7.24 -14.50
N VAL A 193 -5.82 -7.19 -13.19
CA VAL A 193 -4.88 -6.53 -12.26
C VAL A 193 -3.60 -7.33 -12.11
N SER A 194 -2.53 -6.62 -11.80
CA SER A 194 -1.21 -7.14 -11.40
C SER A 194 -0.79 -6.49 -10.09
N SER A 195 0.24 -6.99 -9.44
CA SER A 195 0.62 -6.47 -8.11
C SER A 195 1.02 -4.99 -8.11
N CYS A 196 1.59 -4.47 -9.21
CA CYS A 196 1.94 -3.05 -9.33
C CYS A 196 0.73 -2.11 -9.31
N ASP A 197 -0.45 -2.58 -9.76
CA ASP A 197 -1.67 -1.77 -9.82
C ASP A 197 -2.14 -1.31 -8.43
N PHE A 198 -1.92 -2.11 -7.40
CA PHE A 198 -2.31 -1.76 -6.03
C PHE A 198 -1.48 -0.59 -5.48
N HIS A 199 -0.19 -0.54 -5.81
CA HIS A 199 0.66 0.58 -5.43
C HIS A 199 0.35 1.83 -6.28
N ALA A 200 0.14 1.66 -7.58
CA ALA A 200 -0.25 2.76 -8.46
C ALA A 200 -1.57 3.38 -8.02
N PHE A 201 -2.57 2.56 -7.69
CA PHE A 201 -3.83 3.04 -7.14
C PHE A 201 -3.63 3.84 -5.84
N GLU A 202 -2.88 3.28 -4.87
CA GLU A 202 -2.63 3.95 -3.59
C GLU A 202 -1.98 5.32 -3.79
N MET A 203 -0.99 5.42 -4.67
CA MET A 203 -0.30 6.70 -4.90
C MET A 203 -1.20 7.73 -5.58
N ILE A 204 -2.02 7.32 -6.54
CA ILE A 204 -3.00 8.21 -7.17
C ILE A 204 -4.04 8.67 -6.14
N ASP A 205 -4.57 7.76 -5.34
CA ASP A 205 -5.56 8.04 -4.30
C ASP A 205 -5.02 9.02 -3.24
N GLN A 206 -3.75 8.89 -2.85
CA GLN A 206 -3.09 9.87 -1.98
C GLN A 206 -2.96 11.24 -2.64
N HIS A 207 -2.61 11.32 -3.92
CA HIS A 207 -2.51 12.60 -4.62
C HIS A 207 -3.88 13.26 -4.82
N GLU A 208 -4.95 12.50 -5.04
CA GLU A 208 -6.32 13.00 -5.02
C GLU A 208 -6.65 13.64 -3.66
N HIS A 209 -6.13 13.08 -2.56
CA HIS A 209 -6.26 13.70 -1.24
C HIS A 209 -5.44 14.99 -1.13
N TYR A 210 -4.15 14.97 -1.52
CA TYR A 210 -3.29 16.15 -1.41
C TYR A 210 -3.81 17.36 -2.17
N GLN A 211 -4.45 17.17 -3.32
CA GLN A 211 -5.07 18.30 -4.03
C GLN A 211 -6.20 18.97 -3.24
N THR A 212 -6.88 18.24 -2.34
CA THR A 212 -7.93 18.81 -1.49
C THR A 212 -7.38 19.77 -0.44
N LEU A 213 -6.08 19.70 -0.15
CA LEU A 213 -5.38 20.56 0.82
C LEU A 213 -4.92 21.89 0.19
N LEU A 214 -5.03 22.06 -1.14
CA LEU A 214 -4.76 23.32 -1.80
C LEU A 214 -5.73 24.41 -1.33
N ALA A 215 -5.21 25.61 -1.12
CA ALA A 215 -6.02 26.76 -0.70
C ALA A 215 -6.83 27.37 -1.86
N GLY A 216 -8.02 27.88 -1.58
CA GLY A 216 -8.81 28.68 -2.49
C GLY A 216 -9.24 27.98 -3.79
N ASP A 217 -9.23 28.72 -4.89
CA ASP A 217 -9.61 28.24 -6.23
C ASP A 217 -8.53 27.36 -6.91
N GLU A 218 -7.41 27.11 -6.24
CA GLU A 218 -6.34 26.26 -6.75
C GLU A 218 -6.65 24.76 -6.71
N LYS A 219 -7.83 24.40 -6.19
CA LYS A 219 -8.30 22.99 -6.22
C LYS A 219 -8.25 22.47 -7.64
N ARG A 220 -7.34 21.54 -7.87
CA ARG A 220 -7.13 20.91 -9.18
C ARG A 220 -7.55 19.46 -9.11
N ASP A 221 -8.24 18.99 -10.12
CA ASP A 221 -8.39 17.55 -10.39
C ASP A 221 -7.09 17.09 -11.06
N VAL A 222 -6.18 16.45 -10.29
CA VAL A 222 -4.90 15.97 -10.80
C VAL A 222 -5.08 15.03 -11.99
N LEU A 223 -6.17 14.25 -12.01
CA LEU A 223 -6.46 13.29 -13.06
C LEU A 223 -7.25 13.89 -14.24
N SER A 224 -7.64 15.17 -14.20
CA SER A 224 -8.42 15.78 -15.28
C SER A 224 -7.73 15.76 -16.64
N GLU A 225 -6.39 15.85 -16.64
CA GLU A 225 -5.55 15.81 -17.85
C GLU A 225 -5.16 14.38 -18.26
N PHE A 226 -5.53 13.34 -17.46
CA PHE A 226 -5.07 11.95 -17.58
C PHE A 226 -6.24 10.97 -17.62
N PRO A 227 -6.99 10.90 -18.73
CA PRO A 227 -8.25 10.14 -18.79
C PRO A 227 -8.08 8.63 -18.61
N ARG A 228 -6.95 8.04 -19.02
CA ARG A 228 -6.69 6.61 -18.80
C ARG A 228 -6.34 6.33 -17.34
N LEU A 229 -5.57 7.20 -16.69
CA LEU A 229 -5.32 7.09 -15.26
C LEU A 229 -6.59 7.24 -14.45
N LYS A 230 -7.46 8.17 -14.82
CA LYS A 230 -8.78 8.33 -14.20
C LYS A 230 -9.63 7.07 -14.36
N LYS A 231 -9.63 6.48 -15.55
CA LYS A 231 -10.32 5.20 -15.81
C LYS A 231 -9.72 4.07 -14.99
N PHE A 232 -8.39 3.97 -14.93
CA PHE A 232 -7.69 2.99 -14.11
C PHE A 232 -8.06 3.14 -12.62
N HIS A 233 -7.97 4.35 -12.06
CA HIS A 233 -8.31 4.62 -10.66
C HIS A 233 -9.76 4.20 -10.35
N GLN A 234 -10.71 4.57 -11.21
CA GLN A 234 -12.11 4.16 -11.07
C GLN A 234 -12.31 2.65 -11.20
N ALA A 235 -11.59 2.00 -12.12
CA ALA A 235 -11.64 0.54 -12.29
C ALA A 235 -11.14 -0.17 -11.01
N MET A 236 -10.04 0.27 -10.43
CA MET A 236 -9.53 -0.26 -9.15
C MET A 236 -10.52 -0.02 -8.00
N ARG A 237 -11.06 1.19 -7.90
CA ARG A 237 -12.02 1.57 -6.84
C ARG A 237 -13.29 0.73 -6.86
N ASN A 238 -13.75 0.32 -8.05
CA ASN A 238 -14.98 -0.45 -8.26
C ASN A 238 -14.76 -1.97 -8.26
N ARG A 239 -13.53 -2.45 -7.96
CA ARG A 239 -13.27 -3.89 -7.89
C ARG A 239 -14.03 -4.51 -6.71
N PRO A 240 -14.91 -5.51 -6.97
CA PRO A 240 -15.67 -6.15 -5.89
C PRO A 240 -14.75 -6.85 -4.87
N GLU A 241 -13.59 -7.33 -5.31
CA GLU A 241 -12.59 -7.99 -4.47
C GLU A 241 -11.95 -7.02 -3.45
N LEU A 242 -11.99 -5.71 -3.72
CA LEU A 242 -11.44 -4.68 -2.83
C LEU A 242 -12.51 -3.98 -1.97
N LYS A 243 -13.78 -4.31 -2.16
CA LYS A 243 -14.88 -3.67 -1.41
C LYS A 243 -14.66 -3.75 0.09
N THR A 244 -14.32 -4.93 0.61
CA THR A 244 -14.08 -5.12 2.05
C THR A 244 -12.91 -4.31 2.58
N TYR A 245 -11.88 -4.06 1.78
CA TYR A 245 -10.78 -3.17 2.15
C TYR A 245 -11.24 -1.71 2.19
N PHE A 246 -11.95 -1.24 1.17
CA PHE A 246 -12.43 0.15 1.11
C PHE A 246 -13.48 0.50 2.18
N GLU A 247 -14.14 -0.51 2.73
CA GLU A 247 -15.08 -0.39 3.86
C GLU A 247 -14.38 -0.58 5.22
N SER A 248 -13.12 -0.96 5.25
CA SER A 248 -12.36 -1.24 6.48
C SER A 248 -11.82 0.05 7.12
N LYS A 249 -11.53 -0.03 8.43
CA LYS A 249 -10.89 1.05 9.18
C LYS A 249 -9.47 1.36 8.66
N GLU A 250 -8.78 0.37 8.13
CA GLU A 250 -7.45 0.50 7.55
C GLU A 250 -7.44 1.44 6.34
N TYR A 251 -8.57 1.57 5.65
CA TYR A 251 -8.73 2.53 4.56
C TYR A 251 -9.39 3.83 5.03
N THR A 252 -10.47 3.75 5.83
CA THR A 252 -11.31 4.92 6.16
C THR A 252 -10.74 5.80 7.27
N ASP A 253 -10.00 5.21 8.22
CA ASP A 253 -9.59 5.90 9.44
C ASP A 253 -8.07 6.11 9.54
N PHE A 254 -7.26 5.29 8.81
CA PHE A 254 -5.82 5.40 8.87
C PHE A 254 -5.31 6.63 8.13
N GLN A 255 -4.37 7.32 8.75
CA GLN A 255 -3.63 8.40 8.12
C GLN A 255 -2.79 7.89 6.94
N LEU A 256 -2.52 8.77 5.98
CA LEU A 256 -1.71 8.45 4.81
C LEU A 256 -0.26 8.16 5.20
N ASN A 257 0.29 8.96 6.11
CA ASN A 257 1.68 8.90 6.54
C ASN A 257 1.82 8.82 8.07
N ASN A 258 3.04 8.54 8.54
CA ASN A 258 3.34 8.46 9.97
C ASN A 258 3.32 9.86 10.59
N HIS A 259 2.29 10.21 11.38
CA HIS A 259 2.09 11.54 11.95
C HIS A 259 3.13 11.91 13.03
N THR A 260 3.86 10.95 13.59
CA THR A 260 4.95 11.22 14.55
C THR A 260 6.22 11.71 13.84
N LEU A 261 6.49 11.19 12.64
CA LEU A 261 7.65 11.53 11.82
C LEU A 261 7.30 12.53 10.71
N ALA A 262 6.11 12.43 10.15
CA ALA A 262 5.55 13.43 9.25
C ALA A 262 5.01 14.62 10.04
N ASN A 263 4.82 15.70 9.37
CA ASN A 263 4.04 16.80 9.92
C ASN A 263 2.55 16.50 9.67
N SER A 264 1.68 16.90 10.58
CA SER A 264 0.23 16.62 10.52
C SER A 264 -0.51 17.32 9.37
N TRP A 265 0.20 18.02 8.52
CA TRP A 265 -0.36 18.73 7.36
C TRP A 265 -0.66 17.85 6.13
N ASP A 266 -0.28 16.57 6.13
CA ASP A 266 -0.79 15.64 5.13
C ASP A 266 -2.29 15.35 5.30
N GLY A 267 -2.89 16.11 6.19
CA GLY A 267 -4.31 16.14 6.48
C GLY A 267 -4.73 15.14 7.55
N PRO A 268 -5.89 15.36 8.12
CA PRO A 268 -6.56 14.34 8.90
C PRO A 268 -6.84 13.14 7.98
N GLY A 269 -6.76 11.93 8.53
CA GLY A 269 -7.01 10.71 7.78
C GLY A 269 -8.35 10.72 7.01
N PRO A 270 -8.57 9.78 6.09
CA PRO A 270 -9.69 9.75 5.15
C PRO A 270 -11.09 9.91 5.77
N SER A 271 -11.25 9.63 7.07
CA SER A 271 -12.52 9.81 7.78
C SER A 271 -13.00 11.25 7.84
N SER A 272 -12.14 12.24 7.67
CA SER A 272 -12.52 13.65 7.61
C SER A 272 -12.90 14.14 6.21
N MET A 273 -12.82 13.29 5.21
CA MET A 273 -13.26 13.57 3.85
C MET A 273 -14.73 13.25 3.59
N LYS A 274 -15.52 12.97 4.63
CA LYS A 274 -16.97 12.74 4.53
C LYS A 274 -17.76 14.04 4.55
#